data_db82e348eb45a09e2347631ad2debf0e
#
_entry.id   db82e348eb45a09e2347631ad2debf0e
#
_cell.length_a   1.000
_cell.length_b   1.000
_cell.length_c   1.000
_cell.angle_alpha   90.00
_cell.angle_beta   90.00
_cell.angle_gamma   90.00
#
_symmetry.space_group_name_H-M   'P 1'
#
loop_
_entity.id
_entity.type
_entity.pdbx_description
1 polymer ?
#
loop_
_entity_poly.entity_id
_entity_poly.type
_entity_poly.pdbx_seq_one_letter_code
_entity_poly.pdbx_strand_id
1 'polypeptide(L)'
;VFQFPILLRRSVINNLFFVIKQRKMKIKTDEILKILKKVELLHLVNQNAVSLSGGEKQRLSLARAIITMPKVLFLDEATSNLDPYSIQIIEKILKEVKKKGTKVIAVTHDLLQAKRLADDIMFINKGIICEHRSAKLYFKKPLSREGKLFMSGKLIV
;
A
#
# COMPACT_ATOMS: atom_id res chain seq x y z
N VAL A 1 0.20 -4.46 -4.64
CA VAL A 1 0.06 -3.07 -5.13
C VAL A 1 1.44 -2.60 -5.52
N PHE A 2 1.61 -2.25 -6.76
CA PHE A 2 2.89 -1.81 -7.33
C PHE A 2 3.07 -0.30 -7.20
N GLN A 3 4.30 0.16 -7.32
CA GLN A 3 4.67 1.57 -7.38
C GLN A 3 3.92 2.30 -8.52
N PHE A 4 3.88 1.69 -9.71
CA PHE A 4 3.12 2.19 -10.85
C PHE A 4 1.83 1.38 -11.02
N PRO A 5 0.64 1.96 -10.70
CA PRO A 5 -0.60 1.21 -10.74
C PRO A 5 -1.02 0.87 -12.17
N ILE A 6 -1.23 -0.41 -12.45
CA ILE A 6 -1.79 -0.89 -13.72
C ILE A 6 -3.30 -0.98 -13.60
N LEU A 7 -4.01 -0.08 -14.27
CA LEU A 7 -5.46 0.00 -14.28
C LEU A 7 -6.03 -0.32 -15.67
N LEU A 8 -7.25 -0.84 -15.69
CA LEU A 8 -7.97 -1.05 -16.93
C LEU A 8 -8.53 0.28 -17.46
N ARG A 9 -8.56 0.44 -18.79
CA ARG A 9 -9.17 1.59 -19.47
C ARG A 9 -10.70 1.52 -19.39
N ARG A 10 -11.22 1.55 -18.18
CA ARG A 10 -12.64 1.46 -17.81
C ARG A 10 -12.92 2.42 -16.66
N SER A 11 -14.20 2.59 -16.31
CA SER A 11 -14.56 3.41 -15.16
C SER A 11 -13.98 2.86 -13.86
N VAL A 12 -13.90 3.71 -12.83
CA VAL A 12 -13.45 3.37 -11.48
C VAL A 12 -14.19 2.14 -10.96
N ILE A 13 -15.52 2.14 -11.00
CA ILE A 13 -16.31 1.01 -10.53
C ILE A 13 -16.08 -0.26 -11.36
N ASN A 14 -15.93 -0.15 -12.67
CA ASN A 14 -15.69 -1.29 -13.55
C ASN A 14 -14.30 -1.93 -13.36
N ASN A 15 -13.33 -1.18 -12.82
CA ASN A 15 -12.07 -1.75 -12.37
C ASN A 15 -12.25 -2.70 -11.17
N LEU A 16 -13.20 -2.42 -10.28
CA LEU A 16 -13.54 -3.29 -9.15
C LEU A 16 -14.39 -4.48 -9.58
N PHE A 17 -15.42 -4.27 -10.41
CA PHE A 17 -16.23 -5.35 -10.96
C PHE A 17 -15.38 -6.38 -11.72
N PHE A 18 -14.36 -5.93 -12.44
CA PHE A 18 -13.44 -6.85 -13.14
C PHE A 18 -12.76 -7.80 -12.15
N VAL A 19 -12.22 -7.30 -11.04
CA VAL A 19 -11.55 -8.12 -10.03
C VAL A 19 -12.53 -9.11 -9.40
N ILE A 20 -13.74 -8.65 -9.05
CA ILE A 20 -14.80 -9.47 -8.47
C ILE A 20 -15.18 -10.61 -9.42
N LYS A 21 -15.38 -10.31 -10.71
CA LYS A 21 -15.69 -11.30 -11.74
C LYS A 21 -14.57 -12.33 -11.90
N GLN A 22 -13.30 -11.89 -12.00
CA GLN A 22 -12.15 -12.78 -12.15
C GLN A 22 -11.97 -13.72 -10.95
N ARG A 23 -12.28 -13.23 -9.75
CA ARG A 23 -12.19 -14.02 -8.51
C ARG A 23 -13.48 -14.80 -8.20
N LYS A 24 -14.48 -14.76 -9.09
CA LYS A 24 -15.80 -15.42 -8.91
C LYS A 24 -16.46 -15.07 -7.56
N MET A 25 -16.24 -13.84 -7.10
CA MET A 25 -16.76 -13.37 -5.81
C MET A 25 -18.22 -12.92 -5.94
N LYS A 26 -19.00 -13.16 -4.88
CA LYS A 26 -20.37 -12.63 -4.77
C LYS A 26 -20.32 -11.42 -3.82
N ILE A 27 -20.19 -10.23 -4.38
CA ILE A 27 -20.16 -8.96 -3.63
C ILE A 27 -21.30 -8.07 -4.12
N LYS A 28 -22.05 -7.48 -3.20
CA LYS A 28 -23.12 -6.53 -3.53
C LYS A 28 -22.54 -5.18 -3.94
N THR A 29 -23.24 -4.46 -4.82
CA THR A 29 -22.82 -3.14 -5.30
C THR A 29 -22.58 -2.17 -4.14
N ASP A 30 -23.39 -2.20 -3.11
CA ASP A 30 -23.21 -1.34 -1.93
C ASP A 30 -21.88 -1.56 -1.20
N GLU A 31 -21.37 -2.78 -1.19
CA GLU A 31 -20.05 -3.07 -0.59
C GLU A 31 -18.93 -2.49 -1.44
N ILE A 32 -19.08 -2.49 -2.76
CA ILE A 32 -18.14 -1.84 -3.69
C ILE A 32 -18.14 -0.33 -3.45
N LEU A 33 -19.31 0.29 -3.34
CA LEU A 33 -19.45 1.72 -3.07
C LEU A 33 -18.86 2.10 -1.70
N LYS A 34 -19.03 1.24 -0.68
CA LYS A 34 -18.36 1.43 0.63
C LYS A 34 -16.83 1.42 0.52
N ILE A 35 -16.26 0.55 -0.31
CA ILE A 35 -14.81 0.53 -0.55
C ILE A 35 -14.39 1.79 -1.29
N LEU A 36 -15.12 2.20 -2.33
CA LEU A 36 -14.84 3.44 -3.06
C LEU A 36 -14.92 4.67 -2.16
N LYS A 37 -15.86 4.71 -1.22
CA LYS A 37 -15.94 5.76 -0.19
C LYS A 37 -14.70 5.76 0.71
N LYS A 38 -14.21 4.58 1.13
CA LYS A 38 -13.00 4.45 1.97
C LYS A 38 -11.74 4.95 1.30
N VAL A 39 -11.59 4.69 0.01
CA VAL A 39 -10.45 5.18 -0.78
C VAL A 39 -10.67 6.58 -1.35
N GLU A 40 -11.78 7.22 -0.97
CA GLU A 40 -12.19 8.56 -1.39
C GLU A 40 -12.26 8.74 -2.91
N LEU A 41 -12.85 7.74 -3.59
CA LEU A 41 -13.08 7.73 -5.03
C LEU A 41 -14.57 7.61 -5.40
N LEU A 42 -15.49 7.71 -4.43
CA LEU A 42 -16.92 7.55 -4.70
C LEU A 42 -17.46 8.59 -5.68
N HIS A 43 -17.00 9.84 -5.60
CA HIS A 43 -17.39 10.93 -6.51
C HIS A 43 -16.88 10.72 -7.95
N LEU A 44 -15.91 9.82 -8.16
CA LEU A 44 -15.32 9.49 -9.45
C LEU A 44 -15.78 8.12 -9.97
N VAL A 45 -16.84 7.56 -9.41
CA VAL A 45 -17.31 6.17 -9.64
C VAL A 45 -17.44 5.82 -11.12
N ASN A 46 -17.95 6.74 -11.94
CA ASN A 46 -18.17 6.56 -13.39
C ASN A 46 -17.01 7.08 -14.24
N GLN A 47 -16.03 7.78 -13.64
CA GLN A 47 -14.90 8.35 -14.37
C GLN A 47 -13.97 7.27 -14.89
N ASN A 48 -13.39 7.49 -16.09
CA ASN A 48 -12.41 6.56 -16.64
C ASN A 48 -11.13 6.59 -15.81
N ALA A 49 -10.62 5.42 -15.39
CA ALA A 49 -9.43 5.32 -14.56
C ALA A 49 -8.15 5.90 -15.20
N VAL A 50 -8.12 6.05 -16.53
CA VAL A 50 -6.99 6.66 -17.24
C VAL A 50 -6.84 8.14 -16.89
N SER A 51 -7.95 8.85 -16.68
CA SER A 51 -7.97 10.30 -16.38
C SER A 51 -7.76 10.64 -14.91
N LEU A 52 -7.60 9.64 -14.05
CA LEU A 52 -7.30 9.85 -12.62
C LEU A 52 -5.89 10.42 -12.42
N SER A 53 -5.72 11.21 -11.37
CA SER A 53 -4.40 11.63 -10.87
C SER A 53 -3.57 10.43 -10.38
N GLY A 54 -2.28 10.62 -10.14
CA GLY A 54 -1.40 9.57 -9.62
C GLY A 54 -1.88 8.99 -8.29
N GLY A 55 -2.25 9.85 -7.34
CA GLY A 55 -2.78 9.44 -6.05
C GLY A 55 -4.11 8.70 -6.14
N GLU A 56 -5.04 9.17 -6.99
CA GLU A 56 -6.32 8.48 -7.24
C GLU A 56 -6.12 7.12 -7.89
N LYS A 57 -5.21 7.00 -8.87
CA LYS A 57 -4.83 5.71 -9.48
C LYS A 57 -4.30 4.73 -8.43
N GLN A 58 -3.45 5.22 -7.54
CA GLN A 58 -2.87 4.38 -6.50
C GLN A 58 -3.94 3.95 -5.47
N ARG A 59 -4.84 4.86 -5.07
CA ARG A 59 -5.97 4.51 -4.21
C ARG A 59 -6.93 3.51 -4.87
N LEU A 60 -7.17 3.62 -6.18
CA LEU A 60 -7.95 2.63 -6.91
C LEU A 60 -7.25 1.28 -6.99
N SER A 61 -5.93 1.26 -7.20
CA SER A 61 -5.13 0.03 -7.18
C SER A 61 -5.22 -0.67 -5.81
N LEU A 62 -5.13 0.10 -4.72
CA LEU A 62 -5.32 -0.42 -3.37
C LEU A 62 -6.75 -0.96 -3.17
N ALA A 63 -7.79 -0.24 -3.62
CA ALA A 63 -9.18 -0.69 -3.55
C ALA A 63 -9.38 -2.04 -4.24
N ARG A 64 -8.78 -2.24 -5.43
CA ARG A 64 -8.79 -3.52 -6.16
C ARG A 64 -8.13 -4.65 -5.39
N ALA A 65 -7.08 -4.36 -4.64
CA ALA A 65 -6.41 -5.36 -3.83
C ALA A 65 -7.22 -5.74 -2.58
N ILE A 66 -7.73 -4.75 -1.83
CA ILE A 66 -8.42 -5.01 -0.56
C ILE A 66 -9.84 -5.56 -0.71
N ILE A 67 -10.52 -5.33 -1.85
CA ILE A 67 -11.85 -5.89 -2.10
C ILE A 67 -11.86 -7.41 -2.08
N THR A 68 -10.73 -8.03 -2.38
CA THR A 68 -10.55 -9.49 -2.35
C THR A 68 -10.37 -10.05 -0.93
N MET A 69 -10.36 -9.19 0.09
CA MET A 69 -10.09 -9.55 1.50
C MET A 69 -8.87 -10.48 1.64
N PRO A 70 -7.69 -10.07 1.17
CA PRO A 70 -6.53 -10.94 1.09
C PRO A 70 -6.00 -11.27 2.49
N LYS A 71 -5.47 -12.50 2.68
CA LYS A 71 -4.73 -12.85 3.90
C LYS A 71 -3.39 -12.12 3.97
N VAL A 72 -2.76 -11.88 2.83
CA VAL A 72 -1.49 -11.15 2.71
C VAL A 72 -1.62 -10.08 1.63
N LEU A 73 -1.21 -8.85 1.95
CA LEU A 73 -1.19 -7.72 1.04
C LEU A 73 0.26 -7.26 0.86
N PHE A 74 0.76 -7.34 -0.38
CA PHE A 74 2.07 -6.83 -0.76
C PHE A 74 1.96 -5.43 -1.34
N LEU A 75 2.81 -4.52 -0.85
CA LEU A 75 2.99 -3.17 -1.40
C LEU A 75 4.45 -2.99 -1.79
N ASP A 76 4.67 -2.58 -3.02
CA ASP A 76 5.99 -2.30 -3.55
C ASP A 76 6.07 -0.81 -3.86
N GLU A 77 6.71 -0.06 -2.98
CA GLU A 77 6.82 1.40 -3.01
C GLU A 77 5.51 2.13 -3.37
N ALA A 78 4.39 1.61 -2.88
CA ALA A 78 3.04 2.00 -3.28
C ALA A 78 2.64 3.44 -2.91
N THR A 79 3.51 4.17 -2.21
CA THR A 79 3.29 5.57 -1.81
C THR A 79 4.36 6.51 -2.33
N SER A 80 5.32 5.99 -3.09
CA SER A 80 6.36 6.82 -3.71
C SER A 80 5.75 7.83 -4.67
N ASN A 81 6.23 9.07 -4.62
CA ASN A 81 5.79 10.17 -5.49
C ASN A 81 4.30 10.56 -5.37
N LEU A 82 3.66 10.24 -4.24
CA LEU A 82 2.31 10.67 -3.95
C LEU A 82 2.29 11.93 -3.10
N ASP A 83 1.20 12.68 -3.24
CA ASP A 83 0.91 13.80 -2.36
C ASP A 83 0.62 13.32 -0.91
N PRO A 84 0.88 14.17 0.11
CA PRO A 84 0.70 13.79 1.51
C PRO A 84 -0.71 13.35 1.87
N TYR A 85 -1.73 13.88 1.20
CA TYR A 85 -3.12 13.52 1.42
C TYR A 85 -3.41 12.08 0.97
N SER A 86 -2.95 11.71 -0.24
CA SER A 86 -3.08 10.34 -0.75
C SER A 86 -2.32 9.34 0.12
N ILE A 87 -1.13 9.70 0.61
CA ILE A 87 -0.35 8.87 1.56
C ILE A 87 -1.17 8.64 2.84
N GLN A 88 -1.74 9.69 3.42
CA GLN A 88 -2.53 9.58 4.66
C GLN A 88 -3.72 8.63 4.51
N ILE A 89 -4.45 8.72 3.39
CA ILE A 89 -5.58 7.82 3.11
C ILE A 89 -5.10 6.37 3.01
N ILE A 90 -4.04 6.12 2.24
CA ILE A 90 -3.46 4.78 2.07
C ILE A 90 -3.03 4.21 3.42
N GLU A 91 -2.27 4.96 4.22
CA GLU A 91 -1.81 4.53 5.55
C GLU A 91 -2.98 4.20 6.49
N LYS A 92 -4.05 5.01 6.48
CA LYS A 92 -5.27 4.74 7.25
C LYS A 92 -5.90 3.41 6.84
N ILE A 93 -6.02 3.15 5.54
CA ILE A 93 -6.59 1.91 5.02
C ILE A 93 -5.70 0.71 5.40
N LEU A 94 -4.39 0.83 5.29
CA LEU A 94 -3.45 -0.23 5.68
C LEU A 94 -3.58 -0.59 7.16
N LYS A 95 -3.72 0.40 8.05
CA LYS A 95 -3.98 0.18 9.48
C LYS A 95 -5.31 -0.55 9.71
N GLU A 96 -6.36 -0.21 8.94
CA GLU A 96 -7.66 -0.86 9.05
C GLU A 96 -7.63 -2.33 8.59
N VAL A 97 -7.01 -2.63 7.44
CA VAL A 97 -6.95 -4.01 6.93
C VAL A 97 -6.06 -4.89 7.82
N LYS A 98 -4.99 -4.33 8.39
CA LYS A 98 -4.14 -4.99 9.38
C LYS A 98 -4.93 -5.36 10.63
N LYS A 99 -5.76 -4.45 11.17
CA LYS A 99 -6.65 -4.73 12.32
C LYS A 99 -7.65 -5.85 12.02
N LYS A 100 -8.00 -6.06 10.74
CA LYS A 100 -8.89 -7.15 10.29
C LYS A 100 -8.16 -8.47 10.04
N GLY A 101 -6.87 -8.56 10.36
CA GLY A 101 -6.07 -9.78 10.24
C GLY A 101 -5.34 -9.96 8.91
N THR A 102 -5.37 -8.97 8.00
CA THR A 102 -4.52 -9.02 6.80
C THR A 102 -3.07 -8.77 7.18
N LYS A 103 -2.16 -9.68 6.84
CA LYS A 103 -0.72 -9.43 6.93
C LYS A 103 -0.31 -8.44 5.84
N VAL A 104 0.25 -7.31 6.22
CA VAL A 104 0.76 -6.31 5.28
C VAL A 104 2.28 -6.44 5.18
N ILE A 105 2.81 -6.59 3.97
CA ILE A 105 4.23 -6.59 3.66
C ILE A 105 4.47 -5.41 2.71
N ALA A 106 5.21 -4.42 3.17
CA ALA A 106 5.49 -3.22 2.40
C ALA A 106 6.99 -3.04 2.19
N VAL A 107 7.37 -2.80 0.93
CA VAL A 107 8.70 -2.31 0.57
C VAL A 107 8.63 -0.80 0.51
N THR A 108 9.53 -0.13 1.21
CA THR A 108 9.65 1.33 1.21
C THR A 108 11.07 1.76 1.56
N HIS A 109 11.49 2.88 1.02
CA HIS A 109 12.71 3.58 1.44
C HIS A 109 12.40 4.78 2.35
N ASP A 110 11.11 5.06 2.62
CA ASP A 110 10.69 6.12 3.54
C ASP A 110 10.72 5.61 4.99
N LEU A 111 11.76 6.03 5.73
CA LEU A 111 11.94 5.72 7.14
C LEU A 111 10.78 6.21 8.01
N LEU A 112 10.22 7.37 7.70
CA LEU A 112 9.12 7.94 8.48
C LEU A 112 7.84 7.13 8.28
N GLN A 113 7.56 6.69 7.07
CA GLN A 113 6.45 5.79 6.78
C GLN A 113 6.64 4.44 7.49
N ALA A 114 7.82 3.83 7.36
CA ALA A 114 8.13 2.58 8.03
C ALA A 114 7.92 2.70 9.56
N LYS A 115 8.36 3.81 10.17
CA LYS A 115 8.18 4.09 11.60
C LYS A 115 6.70 4.21 12.01
N ARG A 116 5.83 4.75 11.11
CA ARG A 116 4.38 4.91 11.39
C ARG A 116 3.57 3.63 11.24
N LEU A 117 4.03 2.68 10.40
CA LEU A 117 3.22 1.54 9.96
C LEU A 117 3.73 0.19 10.42
N ALA A 118 5.05 0.01 10.51
CA ALA A 118 5.64 -1.29 10.70
C ALA A 118 5.58 -1.78 12.16
N ASP A 119 5.32 -3.08 12.33
CA ASP A 119 5.58 -3.80 13.58
C ASP A 119 7.00 -4.36 13.58
N ASP A 120 7.43 -4.88 12.41
CA ASP A 120 8.75 -5.46 12.21
C ASP A 120 9.43 -4.80 11.00
N ILE A 121 10.75 -4.68 11.06
CA ILE A 121 11.60 -4.21 9.97
C ILE A 121 12.50 -5.37 9.53
N MET A 122 12.50 -5.61 8.23
CA MET A 122 13.49 -6.44 7.54
C MET A 122 14.33 -5.52 6.66
N PHE A 123 15.56 -5.27 7.08
CA PHE A 123 16.48 -4.41 6.33
C PHE A 123 17.27 -5.25 5.33
N ILE A 124 17.13 -4.91 4.05
CA ILE A 124 17.73 -5.64 2.94
C ILE A 124 18.73 -4.72 2.22
N ASN A 125 19.93 -5.21 1.98
CA ASN A 125 20.93 -4.55 1.15
C ASN A 125 21.58 -5.57 0.20
N LYS A 126 21.72 -5.22 -1.08
CA LYS A 126 22.32 -6.08 -2.12
C LYS A 126 21.80 -7.52 -2.12
N GLY A 127 20.45 -7.67 -1.91
CA GLY A 127 19.78 -8.98 -1.89
C GLY A 127 19.97 -9.79 -0.60
N ILE A 128 20.63 -9.25 0.41
CA ILE A 128 20.91 -9.92 1.69
C ILE A 128 20.09 -9.26 2.79
N ILE A 129 19.47 -10.07 3.65
CA ILE A 129 18.82 -9.59 4.88
C ILE A 129 19.91 -9.28 5.90
N CYS A 130 20.20 -7.99 6.07
CA CYS A 130 21.21 -7.52 7.03
C CYS A 130 20.69 -7.49 8.46
N GLU A 131 19.38 -7.28 8.64
CA GLU A 131 18.76 -7.21 9.95
C GLU A 131 17.26 -7.49 9.85
N HIS A 132 16.72 -8.25 10.83
CA HIS A 132 15.28 -8.43 11.01
C HIS A 132 14.94 -8.33 12.49
N ARG A 133 14.09 -7.38 12.84
CA ARG A 133 13.67 -7.16 14.23
C ARG A 133 12.43 -6.26 14.33
N SER A 134 11.86 -6.16 15.54
CA SER A 134 10.73 -5.27 15.77
C SER A 134 11.08 -3.82 15.40
N ALA A 135 10.12 -3.09 14.82
CA ALA A 135 10.30 -1.71 14.40
C ALA A 135 10.76 -0.82 15.58
N LYS A 136 10.17 -1.03 16.78
CA LYS A 136 10.55 -0.31 17.99
C LYS A 136 12.06 -0.40 18.29
N LEU A 137 12.63 -1.60 18.17
CA LEU A 137 14.05 -1.84 18.43
C LEU A 137 14.92 -1.33 17.29
N TYR A 138 14.51 -1.54 16.05
CA TYR A 138 15.25 -1.06 14.88
C TYR A 138 15.40 0.47 14.90
N PHE A 139 14.30 1.20 15.08
CA PHE A 139 14.32 2.67 15.12
C PHE A 139 14.97 3.25 16.37
N LYS A 140 15.10 2.48 17.46
CA LYS A 140 15.86 2.90 18.64
C LYS A 140 17.37 2.77 18.39
N LYS A 141 17.83 1.63 17.87
CA LYS A 141 19.24 1.35 17.63
C LYS A 141 19.37 0.18 16.64
N PRO A 142 19.60 0.42 15.34
CA PRO A 142 19.90 -0.65 14.40
C PRO A 142 21.17 -1.39 14.82
N LEU A 143 21.23 -2.70 14.55
CA LEU A 143 22.41 -3.52 14.85
C LEU A 143 23.36 -3.55 13.66
N SER A 144 22.83 -3.76 12.44
CA SER A 144 23.64 -3.86 11.24
C SER A 144 24.37 -2.55 10.94
N ARG A 145 25.55 -2.65 10.33
CA ARG A 145 26.33 -1.49 9.87
C ARG A 145 25.53 -0.69 8.84
N GLU A 146 24.94 -1.40 7.88
CA GLU A 146 24.14 -0.85 6.78
C GLU A 146 22.88 -0.15 7.32
N GLY A 147 22.19 -0.77 8.27
CA GLY A 147 21.02 -0.17 8.93
C GLY A 147 21.37 1.14 9.65
N LYS A 148 22.54 1.19 10.33
CA LYS A 148 23.02 2.43 10.99
C LYS A 148 23.33 3.53 9.97
N LEU A 149 23.98 3.19 8.85
CA LEU A 149 24.26 4.14 7.78
C LEU A 149 22.98 4.68 7.17
N PHE A 150 22.03 3.80 6.84
CA PHE A 150 20.74 4.18 6.29
C PHE A 150 19.95 5.10 7.22
N MET A 151 19.88 4.76 8.51
CA MET A 151 19.20 5.58 9.53
C MET A 151 19.85 6.96 9.72
N SER A 152 21.16 7.09 9.46
CA SER A 152 21.87 8.37 9.54
C SER A 152 21.86 9.16 8.23
N GLY A 153 21.13 8.69 7.19
CA GLY A 153 21.08 9.33 5.86
C GLY A 153 22.38 9.20 5.06
N LYS A 154 23.28 8.30 5.44
CA LYS A 154 24.53 8.06 4.72
C LYS A 154 24.32 7.05 3.61
N LEU A 155 25.09 7.24 2.50
CA LEU A 155 25.09 6.28 1.41
C LEU A 155 25.67 4.93 1.85
N ILE A 156 25.02 3.85 1.43
CA ILE A 156 25.49 2.49 1.62
C ILE A 156 26.20 2.09 0.32
N VAL A 157 27.51 2.03 0.36
CA VAL A 157 28.36 1.67 -0.79
C VAL A 157 28.70 0.18 -0.73
#